data_13bd14ed6d6f8da97ff3c2a129c9b0f7
#
_entry.id   13bd14ed6d6f8da97ff3c2a129c9b0f7
#
_cell.length_a   1.000
_cell.length_b   1.000
_cell.length_c   1.000
_cell.angle_alpha   90.00
_cell.angle_beta   90.00
_cell.angle_gamma   90.00
#
_symmetry.space_group_name_H-M   'P 1'
#
loop_
_entity.id
_entity.type
_entity.pdbx_description
1 polymer ?
#
loop_
_entity_poly.entity_id
_entity_poly.type
_entity_poly.pdbx_seq_one_letter_code
_entity_poly.pdbx_strand_id
1 'polypeptide(L)'
;MDMTTTIILSIAVFLGIVLLLVALLLLVRNKLMPKGEVRITINDDKELTVPVGNTLINTLAEQKVYLASACGGKGSCGQCKCRVVEGGGTILPTEVGFFTRKQIQDHWRLGCQVKVKENLKIVVLQSILNVKEYECTVVSNCNVATFIKEFKVQLPEGEHMDFIPGSYAQIKIPKFDIKYADFDKELIGNEYLPSWEKFNMFDLRCVNTEPTVRAYSMANYPAEGDVFMLTVRIATPPFKPDHSSFMNVNPGIASSYIFSLKPGDKVLMSGPYGEFHVKEHDNGNVGPSTGSGTLLPEMIWVGGGAGMAPLRAQIMHLTRTLNVRDREMHYFYGARALNEVFYLDDFRQLEKDFPNFHFHLALDHPDPAADAAGVPYTPSFVHNVMYDTYLKDHRAPEDIEYYMCGPGPMSAAVVNMLDNLGVPPENIMYDDFGGGAPTK
;
A
#
# COMPACT_ATOMS: atom_id res chain seq x y z
N MET A 1 7.69 33.53 56.33
CA MET A 1 6.73 33.29 55.24
C MET A 1 6.28 31.86 55.39
N ASP A 2 5.01 31.62 55.50
CA ASP A 2 4.47 30.27 55.71
C ASP A 2 4.80 29.37 54.47
N MET A 3 5.11 28.11 54.71
CA MET A 3 5.50 27.17 53.65
C MET A 3 4.49 27.12 52.51
N THR A 4 3.20 27.24 52.83
CA THR A 4 2.09 27.29 51.87
C THR A 4 2.17 28.53 50.98
N THR A 5 2.49 29.70 51.53
CA THR A 5 2.65 30.94 50.76
C THR A 5 3.83 30.91 49.81
N THR A 6 4.94 30.24 50.25
CA THR A 6 6.13 30.07 49.41
C THR A 6 5.85 29.13 48.22
N ILE A 7 5.11 28.05 48.45
CA ILE A 7 4.70 27.11 47.37
C ILE A 7 3.78 27.82 46.38
N ILE A 8 2.77 28.53 46.85
CA ILE A 8 1.83 29.26 45.95
C ILE A 8 2.59 30.31 45.13
N LEU A 9 3.50 31.08 45.74
CA LEU A 9 4.28 32.08 45.04
C LEU A 9 5.22 31.45 44.00
N SER A 10 5.85 30.32 44.34
CA SER A 10 6.72 29.57 43.41
C SER A 10 5.94 29.05 42.19
N ILE A 11 4.75 28.51 42.42
CA ILE A 11 3.85 28.04 41.32
C ILE A 11 3.40 29.21 40.45
N ALA A 12 3.01 30.34 41.07
CA ALA A 12 2.59 31.53 40.33
C ALA A 12 3.72 32.11 39.46
N VAL A 13 4.94 32.20 40.00
CA VAL A 13 6.12 32.66 39.25
C VAL A 13 6.45 31.69 38.11
N PHE A 14 6.44 30.38 38.37
CA PHE A 14 6.69 29.38 37.34
C PHE A 14 5.65 29.45 36.21
N LEU A 15 4.36 29.52 36.57
CA LEU A 15 3.28 29.68 35.60
C LEU A 15 3.42 31.00 34.79
N GLY A 16 3.77 32.08 35.44
CA GLY A 16 4.02 33.37 34.79
C GLY A 16 5.15 33.31 33.78
N ILE A 17 6.27 32.65 34.12
CA ILE A 17 7.40 32.44 33.19
C ILE A 17 6.99 31.57 32.01
N VAL A 18 6.28 30.47 32.24
CA VAL A 18 5.81 29.57 31.20
C VAL A 18 4.86 30.30 30.24
N LEU A 19 3.89 31.05 30.76
CA LEU A 19 2.97 31.84 29.95
C LEU A 19 3.67 32.93 29.14
N LEU A 20 4.67 33.61 29.73
CA LEU A 20 5.48 34.60 29.00
C LEU A 20 6.27 33.97 27.88
N LEU A 21 6.90 32.81 28.10
CA LEU A 21 7.63 32.07 27.08
C LEU A 21 6.71 31.60 25.95
N VAL A 22 5.52 31.10 26.29
CA VAL A 22 4.51 30.68 25.28
C VAL A 22 4.04 31.92 24.49
N ALA A 23 3.74 33.04 25.15
CA ALA A 23 3.34 34.28 24.47
C ALA A 23 4.44 34.79 23.53
N LEU A 24 5.71 34.79 24.00
CA LEU A 24 6.86 35.18 23.19
C LEU A 24 7.03 34.24 21.98
N LEU A 25 6.92 32.93 22.17
CA LEU A 25 6.95 31.93 21.09
C LEU A 25 5.86 32.16 20.05
N LEU A 26 4.62 32.44 20.50
CA LEU A 26 3.49 32.73 19.60
C LEU A 26 3.69 34.02 18.83
N LEU A 27 4.23 35.07 19.47
CA LEU A 27 4.57 36.34 18.83
C LEU A 27 5.66 36.18 17.79
N VAL A 28 6.74 35.49 18.13
CA VAL A 28 7.86 35.19 17.22
C VAL A 28 7.38 34.33 16.06
N ARG A 29 6.60 33.30 16.32
CA ARG A 29 5.98 32.45 15.29
C ARG A 29 5.11 33.28 14.34
N ASN A 30 4.22 34.12 14.87
CA ASN A 30 3.32 34.93 14.05
C ASN A 30 4.07 35.97 13.19
N LYS A 31 5.24 36.44 13.67
CA LYS A 31 6.09 37.42 12.95
C LYS A 31 7.03 36.75 11.93
N LEU A 32 7.47 35.52 12.20
CA LEU A 32 8.40 34.79 11.33
C LEU A 32 7.71 33.89 10.31
N MET A 33 6.44 33.51 10.54
CA MET A 33 5.70 32.76 9.52
C MET A 33 5.42 33.67 8.31
N PRO A 34 5.84 33.26 7.10
CA PRO A 34 5.48 33.96 5.89
C PRO A 34 3.96 34.02 5.79
N LYS A 35 3.45 35.24 5.52
CA LYS A 35 2.01 35.51 5.30
C LYS A 35 1.85 35.89 3.85
N GLY A 36 0.80 35.43 3.21
CA GLY A 36 0.47 35.76 1.84
C GLY A 36 0.12 34.55 1.01
N GLU A 37 -0.11 34.78 -0.24
CA GLU A 37 -0.40 33.78 -1.25
C GLU A 37 0.78 33.68 -2.21
N VAL A 38 1.00 32.47 -2.73
CA VAL A 38 2.00 32.20 -3.75
C VAL A 38 1.37 31.39 -4.87
N ARG A 39 2.02 31.40 -6.02
CA ARG A 39 1.56 30.71 -7.20
C ARG A 39 2.31 29.36 -7.32
N ILE A 40 1.55 28.29 -7.59
CA ILE A 40 2.10 26.99 -7.97
C ILE A 40 1.69 26.72 -9.42
N THR A 41 2.66 26.62 -10.32
CA THR A 41 2.45 26.23 -11.73
C THR A 41 2.73 24.74 -11.88
N ILE A 42 1.76 23.98 -12.38
CA ILE A 42 1.84 22.52 -12.56
C ILE A 42 1.86 22.20 -14.04
N ASN A 43 2.90 21.46 -14.49
CA ASN A 43 3.07 21.00 -15.89
C ASN A 43 2.99 22.11 -16.94
N ASP A 44 3.33 23.36 -16.58
CA ASP A 44 3.23 24.55 -17.43
C ASP A 44 1.79 24.91 -17.91
N ASP A 45 0.78 24.24 -17.37
CA ASP A 45 -0.60 24.38 -17.84
C ASP A 45 -1.55 24.85 -16.74
N LYS A 46 -1.44 24.31 -15.53
CA LYS A 46 -2.34 24.63 -14.42
C LYS A 46 -1.70 25.56 -13.40
N GLU A 47 -2.32 26.70 -13.12
CA GLU A 47 -1.90 27.64 -12.09
C GLU A 47 -2.84 27.58 -10.88
N LEU A 48 -2.25 27.54 -9.68
CA LEU A 48 -2.95 27.56 -8.40
C LEU A 48 -2.42 28.70 -7.54
N THR A 49 -3.30 29.52 -6.97
CA THR A 49 -2.95 30.52 -5.96
C THR A 49 -3.28 29.93 -4.58
N VAL A 50 -2.29 29.82 -3.71
CA VAL A 50 -2.39 29.08 -2.45
C VAL A 50 -1.72 29.82 -1.31
N PRO A 51 -2.21 29.66 -0.07
CA PRO A 51 -1.55 30.26 1.10
C PRO A 51 -0.19 29.59 1.36
N VAL A 52 0.76 30.37 1.86
CA VAL A 52 2.08 29.89 2.26
C VAL A 52 2.04 29.15 3.60
N GLY A 53 3.02 28.28 3.83
CA GLY A 53 3.33 27.69 5.16
C GLY A 53 3.06 26.19 5.30
N ASN A 54 2.22 25.60 4.45
CA ASN A 54 1.95 24.16 4.46
C ASN A 54 2.98 23.37 3.64
N THR A 55 2.94 22.05 3.69
CA THR A 55 3.71 21.19 2.77
C THR A 55 3.09 21.20 1.38
N LEU A 56 3.89 20.98 0.34
CA LEU A 56 3.40 20.94 -1.04
C LEU A 56 2.31 19.89 -1.22
N ILE A 57 2.50 18.67 -0.64
CA ILE A 57 1.50 17.61 -0.73
C ILE A 57 0.14 18.02 -0.13
N ASN A 58 0.14 18.66 1.05
CA ASN A 58 -1.10 19.09 1.69
C ASN A 58 -1.74 20.26 0.93
N THR A 59 -0.92 21.21 0.49
CA THR A 59 -1.40 22.37 -0.29
C THR A 59 -2.04 21.93 -1.61
N LEU A 60 -1.43 20.95 -2.31
CA LEU A 60 -1.99 20.39 -3.53
C LEU A 60 -3.28 19.61 -3.26
N ALA A 61 -3.33 18.83 -2.17
CA ALA A 61 -4.54 18.08 -1.77
C ALA A 61 -5.72 19.00 -1.46
N GLU A 62 -5.49 20.16 -0.83
CA GLU A 62 -6.51 21.22 -0.63
C GLU A 62 -7.06 21.77 -1.95
N GLN A 63 -6.26 21.71 -3.01
CA GLN A 63 -6.63 22.11 -4.37
C GLN A 63 -7.10 20.93 -5.25
N LYS A 64 -7.41 19.77 -4.64
CA LYS A 64 -7.84 18.54 -5.32
C LYS A 64 -6.80 17.97 -6.32
N VAL A 65 -5.53 18.19 -6.05
CA VAL A 65 -4.41 17.56 -6.75
C VAL A 65 -3.72 16.61 -5.78
N TYR A 66 -3.91 15.30 -5.98
CA TYR A 66 -3.54 14.29 -5.00
C TYR A 66 -2.24 13.60 -5.40
N LEU A 67 -1.12 13.99 -4.78
CA LEU A 67 0.13 13.24 -4.91
C LEU A 67 0.06 11.91 -4.18
N ALA A 68 0.65 10.89 -4.77
CA ALA A 68 0.79 9.57 -4.17
C ALA A 68 1.43 9.64 -2.78
N SER A 69 0.90 8.94 -1.78
CA SER A 69 1.46 8.94 -0.42
C SER A 69 1.00 7.76 0.43
N ALA A 70 1.77 6.68 0.47
CA ALA A 70 1.46 5.54 1.32
C ALA A 70 1.65 5.83 2.82
N CYS A 71 2.59 6.72 3.18
CA CYS A 71 2.88 7.06 4.58
C CYS A 71 2.03 8.21 5.14
N GLY A 72 1.14 8.81 4.34
CA GLY A 72 0.36 9.99 4.74
C GLY A 72 1.21 11.24 4.96
N GLY A 73 2.22 11.44 4.12
CA GLY A 73 3.04 12.67 4.16
C GLY A 73 4.17 12.67 5.20
N LYS A 74 4.51 11.52 5.79
CA LYS A 74 5.54 11.43 6.85
C LYS A 74 6.98 11.33 6.34
N GLY A 75 7.19 11.30 5.02
CA GLY A 75 8.54 11.24 4.42
C GLY A 75 9.21 9.87 4.42
N SER A 76 8.47 8.78 4.66
CA SER A 76 9.04 7.44 4.82
C SER A 76 8.78 6.48 3.66
N CYS A 77 7.86 6.78 2.73
CA CYS A 77 7.53 5.87 1.62
C CYS A 77 8.15 6.27 0.27
N GLY A 78 8.63 7.51 0.13
CA GLY A 78 9.20 7.97 -1.13
C GLY A 78 8.23 8.16 -2.30
N GLN A 79 6.92 7.96 -2.13
CA GLN A 79 5.98 7.93 -3.26
C GLN A 79 5.52 9.31 -3.75
N CYS A 80 5.55 10.35 -2.90
CA CYS A 80 5.12 11.70 -3.27
C CYS A 80 6.17 12.45 -4.11
N LYS A 81 6.80 11.74 -5.05
CA LYS A 81 7.83 12.29 -5.93
C LYS A 81 7.22 13.26 -6.93
N CYS A 82 7.83 14.42 -7.05
CA CYS A 82 7.55 15.40 -8.09
C CYS A 82 8.83 16.16 -8.45
N ARG A 83 8.91 16.74 -9.64
CA ARG A 83 10.02 17.61 -9.99
C ARG A 83 9.67 19.03 -9.58
N VAL A 84 10.48 19.68 -8.77
CA VAL A 84 10.33 21.08 -8.37
C VAL A 84 11.34 21.90 -9.15
N VAL A 85 10.91 22.41 -10.31
CA VAL A 85 11.78 23.07 -11.27
C VAL A 85 12.20 24.45 -10.79
N GLU A 86 11.26 25.17 -10.12
CA GLU A 86 11.52 26.48 -9.54
C GLU A 86 10.98 26.55 -8.12
N GLY A 87 11.70 27.22 -7.23
CA GLY A 87 11.35 27.34 -5.81
C GLY A 87 11.63 26.07 -5.01
N GLY A 88 11.01 25.95 -3.85
CA GLY A 88 11.03 24.74 -2.99
C GLY A 88 12.34 24.50 -2.23
N GLY A 89 13.34 25.34 -2.39
CA GLY A 89 14.63 25.26 -1.70
C GLY A 89 15.46 24.01 -2.09
N THR A 90 16.50 23.72 -1.30
CA THR A 90 17.41 22.59 -1.54
C THR A 90 16.81 21.26 -1.03
N ILE A 91 17.26 20.15 -1.63
CA ILE A 91 16.90 18.79 -1.17
C ILE A 91 17.34 18.57 0.27
N LEU A 92 16.48 17.97 1.08
CA LEU A 92 16.76 17.69 2.49
C LEU A 92 17.49 16.34 2.64
N PRO A 93 18.35 16.18 3.67
CA PRO A 93 19.01 14.91 3.92
C PRO A 93 18.04 13.72 4.05
N THR A 94 16.82 13.96 4.55
CA THR A 94 15.75 12.98 4.67
C THR A 94 15.16 12.51 3.35
N GLU A 95 15.41 13.24 2.25
CA GLU A 95 14.92 12.91 0.91
C GLU A 95 15.95 12.18 0.07
N VAL A 96 17.26 12.37 0.35
CA VAL A 96 18.37 11.91 -0.52
C VAL A 96 18.31 10.40 -0.78
N GLY A 97 17.93 9.61 0.23
CA GLY A 97 17.85 8.15 0.12
C GLY A 97 16.78 7.63 -0.87
N PHE A 98 15.87 8.48 -1.32
CA PHE A 98 14.80 8.11 -2.26
C PHE A 98 15.11 8.43 -3.72
N PHE A 99 16.28 9.03 -3.99
CA PHE A 99 16.60 9.54 -5.32
C PHE A 99 18.02 9.13 -5.76
N THR A 100 18.16 8.84 -7.05
CA THR A 100 19.46 8.72 -7.69
C THR A 100 20.13 10.09 -7.84
N ARG A 101 21.43 10.13 -8.05
CA ARG A 101 22.17 11.38 -8.32
C ARG A 101 21.59 12.15 -9.51
N LYS A 102 21.17 11.44 -10.56
CA LYS A 102 20.54 12.04 -11.74
C LYS A 102 19.19 12.67 -11.38
N GLN A 103 18.34 11.98 -10.62
CA GLN A 103 17.07 12.54 -10.17
C GLN A 103 17.24 13.79 -9.30
N ILE A 104 18.26 13.81 -8.42
CA ILE A 104 18.58 15.01 -7.63
C ILE A 104 18.98 16.19 -8.53
N GLN A 105 19.79 15.95 -9.57
CA GLN A 105 20.16 16.96 -10.56
C GLN A 105 18.96 17.43 -11.39
N ASP A 106 17.99 16.54 -11.65
CA ASP A 106 16.77 16.83 -12.38
C ASP A 106 15.67 17.43 -11.46
N HIS A 107 16.02 17.92 -10.27
CA HIS A 107 15.14 18.59 -9.30
C HIS A 107 13.99 17.73 -8.74
N TRP A 108 14.18 16.42 -8.65
CA TRP A 108 13.20 15.55 -7.99
C TRP A 108 13.20 15.80 -6.48
N ARG A 109 11.98 15.90 -5.90
CA ARG A 109 11.73 16.14 -4.49
C ARG A 109 10.58 15.28 -3.99
N LEU A 110 10.48 15.11 -2.66
CA LEU A 110 9.29 14.57 -2.03
C LEU A 110 8.33 15.72 -1.68
N GLY A 111 7.14 15.73 -2.25
CA GLY A 111 6.14 16.79 -2.02
C GLY A 111 5.76 17.00 -0.55
N CYS A 112 5.89 15.95 0.29
CA CYS A 112 5.67 16.05 1.73
C CYS A 112 6.82 16.76 2.49
N GLN A 113 8.00 16.87 1.90
CA GLN A 113 9.16 17.55 2.49
C GLN A 113 9.34 18.98 1.96
N VAL A 114 8.73 19.32 0.84
CA VAL A 114 8.76 20.66 0.27
C VAL A 114 7.76 21.56 1.01
N LYS A 115 8.24 22.71 1.53
CA LYS A 115 7.40 23.73 2.14
C LYS A 115 7.06 24.80 1.13
N VAL A 116 5.78 25.14 1.02
CA VAL A 116 5.28 26.21 0.16
C VAL A 116 5.56 27.55 0.84
N LYS A 117 6.62 28.23 0.41
CA LYS A 117 7.05 29.54 0.96
C LYS A 117 7.17 30.63 -0.09
N GLU A 118 7.27 30.26 -1.34
CA GLU A 118 7.51 31.09 -2.52
C GLU A 118 6.78 30.50 -3.73
N ASN A 119 6.78 31.20 -4.86
CA ASN A 119 6.24 30.63 -6.08
C ASN A 119 6.98 29.36 -6.46
N LEU A 120 6.22 28.35 -6.88
CA LEU A 120 6.73 27.03 -7.25
C LEU A 120 6.34 26.72 -8.69
N LYS A 121 7.27 26.08 -9.42
CA LYS A 121 6.99 25.42 -10.68
C LYS A 121 7.28 23.94 -10.53
N ILE A 122 6.26 23.12 -10.69
CA ILE A 122 6.35 21.68 -10.49
C ILE A 122 5.92 20.90 -11.72
N VAL A 123 6.52 19.72 -11.90
CA VAL A 123 6.10 18.75 -12.91
C VAL A 123 5.70 17.47 -12.17
N VAL A 124 4.50 17.02 -12.46
CA VAL A 124 3.91 15.76 -11.94
C VAL A 124 3.47 14.88 -13.10
N LEU A 125 3.33 13.59 -12.86
CA LEU A 125 2.78 12.66 -13.85
C LEU A 125 1.36 13.09 -14.21
N GLN A 126 1.01 12.99 -15.49
CA GLN A 126 -0.33 13.38 -15.98
C GLN A 126 -1.43 12.56 -15.30
N SER A 127 -1.17 11.29 -14.99
CA SER A 127 -2.08 10.41 -14.26
C SER A 127 -2.50 10.97 -12.89
N ILE A 128 -1.62 11.71 -12.21
CA ILE A 128 -1.92 12.34 -10.91
C ILE A 128 -3.02 13.42 -11.02
N LEU A 129 -3.11 14.09 -12.17
CA LEU A 129 -4.13 15.11 -12.40
C LEU A 129 -5.54 14.53 -12.58
N ASN A 130 -5.64 13.24 -12.88
CA ASN A 130 -6.89 12.49 -13.06
C ASN A 130 -7.39 11.82 -11.77
N VAL A 131 -6.59 11.85 -10.70
CA VAL A 131 -6.99 11.27 -9.41
C VAL A 131 -8.15 12.05 -8.81
N LYS A 132 -9.19 11.32 -8.39
CA LYS A 132 -10.35 11.88 -7.71
C LYS A 132 -10.49 11.30 -6.30
N GLU A 133 -11.18 12.03 -5.43
CA GLU A 133 -11.65 11.55 -4.12
C GLU A 133 -13.13 11.24 -4.22
N TYR A 134 -13.53 10.07 -3.71
CA TYR A 134 -14.89 9.55 -3.75
C TYR A 134 -15.39 9.25 -2.33
N GLU A 135 -16.64 9.61 -2.02
CA GLU A 135 -17.34 9.12 -0.84
C GLU A 135 -18.02 7.79 -1.18
N CYS A 136 -17.30 6.71 -0.96
CA CYS A 136 -17.73 5.34 -1.27
C CYS A 136 -18.61 4.75 -0.18
N THR A 137 -19.42 3.75 -0.56
CA THR A 137 -20.23 2.97 0.37
C THR A 137 -19.67 1.57 0.53
N VAL A 138 -19.46 1.12 1.76
CA VAL A 138 -19.03 -0.26 2.04
C VAL A 138 -20.08 -1.25 1.57
N VAL A 139 -19.69 -2.17 0.69
CA VAL A 139 -20.56 -3.27 0.17
C VAL A 139 -20.34 -4.54 0.97
N SER A 140 -19.09 -4.90 1.20
CA SER A 140 -18.71 -6.07 1.99
C SER A 140 -17.40 -5.81 2.74
N ASN A 141 -17.24 -6.49 3.87
CA ASN A 141 -16.03 -6.39 4.71
C ASN A 141 -15.85 -7.68 5.52
N CYS A 142 -15.67 -8.80 4.83
CA CYS A 142 -15.59 -10.12 5.46
C CYS A 142 -14.16 -10.64 5.48
N ASN A 143 -13.83 -11.44 6.48
CA ASN A 143 -12.56 -12.16 6.47
C ASN A 143 -12.55 -13.16 5.31
N VAL A 144 -11.43 -13.22 4.60
CA VAL A 144 -11.11 -14.22 3.57
C VAL A 144 -9.95 -15.11 4.01
N ALA A 145 -9.25 -14.72 5.07
CA ALA A 145 -8.26 -15.51 5.80
C ALA A 145 -8.30 -15.10 7.28
N THR A 146 -7.59 -15.84 8.14
CA THR A 146 -7.64 -15.66 9.61
C THR A 146 -7.53 -14.20 10.04
N PHE A 147 -6.64 -13.44 9.42
CA PHE A 147 -6.34 -12.05 9.77
C PHE A 147 -6.40 -11.10 8.57
N ILE A 148 -7.06 -11.49 7.47
CA ILE A 148 -7.20 -10.69 6.26
C ILE A 148 -8.67 -10.57 5.91
N LYS A 149 -9.12 -9.34 5.68
CA LYS A 149 -10.44 -9.03 5.12
C LYS A 149 -10.35 -8.71 3.64
N GLU A 150 -11.37 -9.15 2.89
CA GLU A 150 -11.75 -8.51 1.65
C GLU A 150 -12.65 -7.33 1.99
N PHE A 151 -12.18 -6.15 1.66
CA PHE A 151 -12.90 -4.90 1.86
C PHE A 151 -13.31 -4.35 0.52
N LYS A 152 -14.61 -4.32 0.26
CA LYS A 152 -15.19 -3.87 -1.00
C LYS A 152 -16.10 -2.67 -0.80
N VAL A 153 -15.85 -1.61 -1.55
CA VAL A 153 -16.65 -0.37 -1.51
C VAL A 153 -17.09 0.02 -2.91
N GLN A 154 -18.33 0.50 -3.03
CA GLN A 154 -18.92 0.99 -4.26
C GLN A 154 -18.66 2.47 -4.42
N LEU A 155 -18.27 2.91 -5.62
CA LEU A 155 -18.21 4.32 -5.98
C LEU A 155 -19.61 4.95 -5.91
N PRO A 156 -19.71 6.29 -5.76
CA PRO A 156 -20.98 7.00 -5.87
C PRO A 156 -21.64 6.74 -7.23
N GLU A 157 -22.98 6.78 -7.25
CA GLU A 157 -23.74 6.58 -8.48
C GLU A 157 -23.34 7.59 -9.57
N GLY A 158 -23.07 7.09 -10.76
CA GLY A 158 -22.64 7.89 -11.92
C GLY A 158 -21.14 8.23 -11.96
N GLU A 159 -20.37 7.87 -10.93
CA GLU A 159 -18.92 8.00 -10.97
C GLU A 159 -18.28 6.74 -11.55
N HIS A 160 -17.25 6.95 -12.38
CA HIS A 160 -16.45 5.90 -12.98
C HIS A 160 -14.97 6.15 -12.70
N MET A 161 -14.19 5.07 -12.53
CA MET A 161 -12.76 5.13 -12.30
C MET A 161 -12.03 4.23 -13.29
N ASP A 162 -11.35 4.85 -14.25
CA ASP A 162 -10.39 4.15 -15.10
C ASP A 162 -9.10 3.88 -14.33
N PHE A 163 -8.64 2.64 -14.32
CA PHE A 163 -7.38 2.25 -13.68
C PHE A 163 -6.70 1.07 -14.38
N ILE A 164 -5.40 0.96 -14.17
CA ILE A 164 -4.59 -0.17 -14.66
C ILE A 164 -4.44 -1.18 -13.51
N PRO A 165 -4.63 -2.50 -13.75
CA PRO A 165 -4.42 -3.53 -12.73
C PRO A 165 -3.04 -3.48 -12.10
N GLY A 166 -2.99 -3.54 -10.76
CA GLY A 166 -1.79 -3.28 -9.98
C GLY A 166 -1.71 -1.87 -9.37
N SER A 167 -2.63 -0.97 -9.76
CA SER A 167 -2.81 0.32 -9.09
C SER A 167 -3.27 0.14 -7.64
N TYR A 168 -3.05 1.18 -6.82
CA TYR A 168 -3.54 1.23 -5.45
C TYR A 168 -4.49 2.41 -5.23
N ALA A 169 -5.30 2.31 -4.18
CA ALA A 169 -6.16 3.37 -3.69
C ALA A 169 -5.66 3.90 -2.35
N GLN A 170 -6.05 5.12 -2.00
CA GLN A 170 -5.83 5.67 -0.67
C GLN A 170 -7.16 5.76 0.08
N ILE A 171 -7.13 5.34 1.34
CA ILE A 171 -8.25 5.50 2.27
C ILE A 171 -7.93 6.60 3.28
N LYS A 172 -8.89 7.52 3.48
CA LYS A 172 -8.81 8.58 4.48
C LYS A 172 -9.45 8.10 5.79
N ILE A 173 -8.67 8.13 6.83
CA ILE A 173 -9.01 7.56 8.13
C ILE A 173 -9.27 8.72 9.09
N PRO A 174 -10.48 8.84 9.65
CA PRO A 174 -10.82 9.89 10.61
C PRO A 174 -10.15 9.66 11.98
N LYS A 175 -10.37 10.57 12.91
CA LYS A 175 -10.10 10.33 14.34
C LYS A 175 -11.07 9.28 14.85
N PHE A 176 -10.58 8.34 15.65
CA PHE A 176 -11.40 7.30 16.26
C PHE A 176 -10.79 6.75 17.53
N ASP A 177 -11.61 6.03 18.30
CA ASP A 177 -11.24 5.20 19.43
C ASP A 177 -12.02 3.89 19.31
N ILE A 178 -11.36 2.81 18.89
CA ILE A 178 -11.97 1.54 18.55
C ILE A 178 -11.44 0.46 19.47
N LYS A 179 -12.34 -0.31 20.07
CA LYS A 179 -12.04 -1.56 20.78
C LYS A 179 -12.29 -2.74 19.86
N TYR A 180 -11.39 -3.69 19.79
CA TYR A 180 -11.57 -4.88 18.95
C TYR A 180 -12.70 -5.79 19.44
N ALA A 181 -13.06 -5.67 20.74
CA ALA A 181 -14.26 -6.31 21.29
C ALA A 181 -15.55 -5.89 20.57
N ASP A 182 -15.57 -4.71 19.94
CA ASP A 182 -16.73 -4.16 19.23
C ASP A 182 -16.79 -4.59 17.74
N PHE A 183 -15.78 -5.33 17.28
CA PHE A 183 -15.78 -5.84 15.91
C PHE A 183 -16.90 -6.83 15.69
N ASP A 184 -17.51 -6.77 14.52
CA ASP A 184 -18.58 -7.68 14.13
C ASP A 184 -18.02 -9.09 13.91
N LYS A 185 -18.39 -10.03 14.77
CA LYS A 185 -17.91 -11.40 14.73
C LYS A 185 -18.44 -12.18 13.52
N GLU A 186 -19.62 -11.81 13.00
CA GLU A 186 -20.17 -12.42 11.79
C GLU A 186 -19.31 -12.06 10.56
N LEU A 187 -18.79 -10.82 10.51
CA LEU A 187 -17.88 -10.37 9.45
C LEU A 187 -16.45 -10.94 9.59
N ILE A 188 -16.09 -11.47 10.76
CA ILE A 188 -14.87 -12.24 10.94
C ILE A 188 -15.06 -13.67 10.45
N GLY A 189 -16.21 -14.27 10.72
CA GLY A 189 -16.53 -15.65 10.38
C GLY A 189 -16.15 -16.65 11.47
N ASN A 190 -17.03 -17.62 11.71
CA ASN A 190 -16.89 -18.60 12.79
C ASN A 190 -15.61 -19.44 12.69
N GLU A 191 -15.14 -19.70 11.47
CA GLU A 191 -13.93 -20.47 11.20
C GLU A 191 -12.65 -19.77 11.68
N TYR A 192 -12.64 -18.43 11.76
CA TYR A 192 -11.47 -17.65 12.16
C TYR A 192 -11.50 -17.24 13.64
N LEU A 193 -12.69 -17.20 14.28
CA LEU A 193 -12.84 -16.76 15.68
C LEU A 193 -11.92 -17.50 16.66
N PRO A 194 -11.71 -18.83 16.59
CA PRO A 194 -10.82 -19.53 17.50
C PRO A 194 -9.38 -18.99 17.49
N SER A 195 -8.88 -18.56 16.32
CA SER A 195 -7.56 -17.93 16.22
C SER A 195 -7.55 -16.53 16.83
N TRP A 196 -8.61 -15.75 16.65
CA TRP A 196 -8.74 -14.42 17.26
C TRP A 196 -8.77 -14.50 18.79
N GLU A 197 -9.49 -15.48 19.35
CA GLU A 197 -9.54 -15.74 20.79
C GLU A 197 -8.20 -16.23 21.33
N LYS A 198 -7.56 -17.19 20.64
CA LYS A 198 -6.24 -17.72 21.01
C LYS A 198 -5.17 -16.62 21.15
N PHE A 199 -5.20 -15.62 20.30
CA PHE A 199 -4.24 -14.53 20.33
C PHE A 199 -4.72 -13.31 21.14
N ASN A 200 -5.85 -13.41 21.86
CA ASN A 200 -6.44 -12.32 22.65
C ASN A 200 -6.65 -11.02 21.81
N MET A 201 -7.05 -11.19 20.56
CA MET A 201 -7.22 -10.05 19.63
C MET A 201 -8.29 -9.08 20.13
N PHE A 202 -9.36 -9.60 20.76
CA PHE A 202 -10.47 -8.79 21.26
C PHE A 202 -10.13 -7.89 22.46
N ASP A 203 -8.97 -8.09 23.10
CA ASP A 203 -8.47 -7.23 24.18
C ASP A 203 -7.77 -5.96 23.65
N LEU A 204 -7.53 -5.89 22.35
CA LEU A 204 -6.84 -4.76 21.73
C LEU A 204 -7.76 -3.54 21.60
N ARG A 205 -7.13 -2.37 21.67
CA ARG A 205 -7.76 -1.06 21.43
C ARG A 205 -6.85 -0.24 20.52
N CYS A 206 -7.42 0.44 19.55
CA CYS A 206 -6.71 1.33 18.65
C CYS A 206 -7.26 2.74 18.74
N VAL A 207 -6.38 3.72 18.90
CA VAL A 207 -6.76 5.14 18.98
C VAL A 207 -6.07 5.91 17.85
N ASN A 208 -6.84 6.68 17.10
CA ASN A 208 -6.33 7.61 16.10
C ASN A 208 -6.69 9.05 16.50
N THR A 209 -5.70 9.83 16.87
CA THR A 209 -5.90 11.21 17.36
C THR A 209 -5.92 12.25 16.25
N GLU A 210 -5.44 11.92 15.06
CA GLU A 210 -5.38 12.81 13.90
C GLU A 210 -5.81 12.09 12.61
N PRO A 211 -6.56 12.76 11.72
CA PRO A 211 -6.88 12.15 10.43
C PRO A 211 -5.59 11.74 9.71
N THR A 212 -5.62 10.56 9.10
CA THR A 212 -4.48 10.02 8.36
C THR A 212 -4.94 9.36 7.06
N VAL A 213 -4.00 9.10 6.16
CA VAL A 213 -4.24 8.43 4.88
C VAL A 213 -3.33 7.22 4.78
N ARG A 214 -3.82 6.13 4.21
CA ARG A 214 -3.02 4.94 3.88
C ARG A 214 -3.37 4.41 2.51
N ALA A 215 -2.36 3.87 1.84
CA ALA A 215 -2.47 3.23 0.56
C ALA A 215 -2.72 1.72 0.71
N TYR A 216 -3.54 1.18 -0.18
CA TYR A 216 -3.79 -0.25 -0.34
C TYR A 216 -3.91 -0.60 -1.81
N SER A 217 -3.16 -1.60 -2.26
CA SER A 217 -3.25 -2.09 -3.63
C SER A 217 -4.64 -2.68 -3.89
N MET A 218 -5.20 -2.36 -5.07
CA MET A 218 -6.50 -2.85 -5.47
C MET A 218 -6.41 -4.30 -5.91
N ALA A 219 -7.37 -5.11 -5.45
CA ALA A 219 -7.48 -6.52 -5.79
C ALA A 219 -8.45 -6.75 -6.97
N ASN A 220 -9.31 -5.77 -7.27
CA ASN A 220 -10.18 -5.80 -8.44
C ASN A 220 -9.44 -5.36 -9.71
N TYR A 221 -9.99 -5.78 -10.84
CA TYR A 221 -9.59 -5.31 -12.18
C TYR A 221 -10.78 -4.57 -12.84
N PRO A 222 -10.59 -3.77 -13.91
CA PRO A 222 -11.63 -2.88 -14.44
C PRO A 222 -12.97 -3.56 -14.76
N ALA A 223 -12.96 -4.80 -15.23
CA ALA A 223 -14.20 -5.51 -15.57
C ALA A 223 -15.07 -5.91 -14.35
N GLU A 224 -14.57 -5.78 -13.12
CA GLU A 224 -15.37 -6.01 -11.90
C GLU A 224 -16.22 -4.78 -11.50
N GLY A 225 -16.14 -3.70 -12.29
CA GLY A 225 -17.01 -2.52 -12.17
C GLY A 225 -16.44 -1.42 -11.28
N ASP A 226 -17.28 -0.44 -10.96
CA ASP A 226 -16.91 0.79 -10.27
C ASP A 226 -16.80 0.59 -8.74
N VAL A 227 -15.83 -0.20 -8.36
CA VAL A 227 -15.54 -0.58 -6.96
C VAL A 227 -14.06 -0.42 -6.64
N PHE A 228 -13.76 -0.18 -5.37
CA PHE A 228 -12.47 -0.51 -4.81
C PHE A 228 -12.59 -1.83 -4.04
N MET A 229 -11.76 -2.80 -4.35
CA MET A 229 -11.63 -4.05 -3.61
C MET A 229 -10.22 -4.18 -3.09
N LEU A 230 -10.08 -4.28 -1.77
CA LEU A 230 -8.79 -4.35 -1.08
C LEU A 230 -8.71 -5.65 -0.28
N THR A 231 -7.51 -6.23 -0.17
CA THR A 231 -7.22 -7.28 0.81
C THR A 231 -6.41 -6.67 1.94
N VAL A 232 -6.98 -6.61 3.13
CA VAL A 232 -6.41 -5.87 4.26
C VAL A 232 -6.08 -6.79 5.40
N ARG A 233 -4.79 -6.93 5.71
CA ARG A 233 -4.34 -7.66 6.90
C ARG A 233 -4.43 -6.76 8.13
N ILE A 234 -5.00 -7.27 9.23
CA ILE A 234 -4.95 -6.59 10.53
C ILE A 234 -3.51 -6.50 11.03
N ALA A 235 -3.05 -5.28 11.32
CA ALA A 235 -1.72 -5.04 11.86
C ALA A 235 -1.79 -4.96 13.38
N THR A 236 -1.35 -6.03 14.06
CA THR A 236 -1.30 -6.12 15.51
C THR A 236 -0.05 -5.45 16.07
N PRO A 237 -0.02 -5.09 17.37
CA PRO A 237 1.22 -4.82 18.05
C PRO A 237 2.18 -6.02 17.97
N PRO A 238 3.50 -5.79 18.01
CA PRO A 238 4.45 -6.88 18.17
C PRO A 238 4.20 -7.69 19.45
N PHE A 239 4.55 -8.97 19.44
CA PHE A 239 4.60 -9.75 20.67
C PHE A 239 5.76 -9.31 21.54
N LYS A 240 5.62 -9.47 22.85
CA LYS A 240 6.74 -9.37 23.79
C LYS A 240 7.80 -10.44 23.45
N PRO A 241 9.06 -10.26 23.85
CA PRO A 241 10.14 -11.22 23.55
C PRO A 241 9.85 -12.65 24.06
N ASP A 242 9.05 -12.79 25.11
CA ASP A 242 8.62 -14.07 25.70
C ASP A 242 7.38 -14.66 25.01
N HIS A 243 6.85 -14.00 23.99
CA HIS A 243 5.62 -14.36 23.27
C HIS A 243 4.36 -14.51 24.14
N SER A 244 4.37 -14.01 25.38
CA SER A 244 3.25 -14.15 26.33
C SER A 244 2.03 -13.30 25.97
N SER A 245 2.25 -12.13 25.40
CA SER A 245 1.19 -11.17 25.03
C SER A 245 1.73 -10.11 24.06
N PHE A 246 0.83 -9.32 23.49
CA PHE A 246 1.22 -8.16 22.70
C PHE A 246 1.91 -7.08 23.55
N MET A 247 2.83 -6.35 22.94
CA MET A 247 3.38 -5.14 23.55
C MET A 247 2.29 -4.07 23.65
N ASN A 248 2.41 -3.21 24.68
CA ASN A 248 1.47 -2.10 24.88
C ASN A 248 1.79 -0.92 23.97
N VAL A 249 1.58 -1.13 22.66
CA VAL A 249 1.67 -0.09 21.63
C VAL A 249 0.40 -0.13 20.79
N ASN A 250 0.09 1.00 20.15
CA ASN A 250 -1.11 1.12 19.34
C ASN A 250 -1.07 0.15 18.15
N PRO A 251 -2.13 -0.61 17.86
CA PRO A 251 -2.25 -1.40 16.64
C PRO A 251 -2.21 -0.54 15.37
N GLY A 252 -2.19 -1.18 14.21
CA GLY A 252 -2.23 -0.48 12.92
C GLY A 252 -3.52 0.31 12.75
N ILE A 253 -3.40 1.63 12.66
CA ILE A 253 -4.54 2.57 12.60
C ILE A 253 -5.49 2.25 11.44
N ALA A 254 -4.95 2.10 10.22
CA ALA A 254 -5.77 1.89 9.04
C ALA A 254 -6.48 0.55 9.03
N SER A 255 -5.77 -0.52 9.33
CA SER A 255 -6.37 -1.85 9.39
C SER A 255 -7.41 -1.96 10.50
N SER A 256 -7.18 -1.35 11.67
CA SER A 256 -8.19 -1.30 12.74
C SER A 256 -9.45 -0.56 12.31
N TYR A 257 -9.30 0.57 11.63
CA TYR A 257 -10.44 1.31 11.09
C TYR A 257 -11.22 0.48 10.07
N ILE A 258 -10.54 -0.10 9.08
CA ILE A 258 -11.18 -0.93 8.06
C ILE A 258 -11.91 -2.11 8.69
N PHE A 259 -11.30 -2.79 9.67
CA PHE A 259 -11.92 -3.94 10.35
C PHE A 259 -13.16 -3.58 11.15
N SER A 260 -13.33 -2.31 11.57
CA SER A 260 -14.51 -1.83 12.29
C SER A 260 -15.69 -1.46 11.38
N LEU A 261 -15.46 -1.28 10.08
CA LEU A 261 -16.49 -0.86 9.12
C LEU A 261 -17.45 -2.00 8.80
N LYS A 262 -18.69 -1.62 8.53
CA LYS A 262 -19.79 -2.53 8.17
C LYS A 262 -20.41 -2.15 6.83
N PRO A 263 -21.08 -3.08 6.14
CA PRO A 263 -21.87 -2.76 4.97
C PRO A 263 -22.82 -1.58 5.23
N GLY A 264 -22.82 -0.61 4.32
CA GLY A 264 -23.58 0.65 4.43
C GLY A 264 -22.78 1.83 4.96
N ASP A 265 -21.65 1.63 5.64
CA ASP A 265 -20.79 2.72 6.10
C ASP A 265 -20.21 3.51 4.93
N LYS A 266 -19.92 4.81 5.19
CA LYS A 266 -19.29 5.70 4.22
C LYS A 266 -17.81 5.86 4.50
N VAL A 267 -17.00 5.82 3.44
CA VAL A 267 -15.56 6.02 3.51
C VAL A 267 -15.08 6.92 2.39
N LEU A 268 -14.06 7.74 2.68
CA LEU A 268 -13.40 8.56 1.67
C LEU A 268 -12.23 7.79 1.08
N MET A 269 -12.30 7.53 -0.21
CA MET A 269 -11.27 6.86 -0.99
C MET A 269 -10.79 7.77 -2.10
N SER A 270 -9.53 7.65 -2.50
CA SER A 270 -9.00 8.33 -3.68
C SER A 270 -8.16 7.38 -4.51
N GLY A 271 -8.11 7.62 -5.81
CA GLY A 271 -7.37 6.79 -6.75
C GLY A 271 -7.69 7.11 -8.21
N PRO A 272 -7.07 6.36 -9.14
CA PRO A 272 -6.03 5.35 -8.92
C PRO A 272 -4.64 5.97 -8.75
N TYR A 273 -3.72 5.22 -8.12
CA TYR A 273 -2.31 5.56 -7.96
C TYR A 273 -1.43 4.34 -8.28
N GLY A 274 -0.12 4.58 -8.42
CA GLY A 274 0.91 3.54 -8.52
C GLY A 274 1.33 3.20 -9.93
N GLU A 275 2.43 2.46 -10.01
CA GLU A 275 3.10 2.09 -11.27
C GLU A 275 3.46 0.59 -11.30
N PHE A 276 2.92 -0.20 -10.36
CA PHE A 276 3.12 -1.65 -10.33
C PHE A 276 2.22 -2.34 -11.32
N HIS A 277 2.44 -2.05 -12.60
CA HIS A 277 1.67 -2.61 -13.71
C HIS A 277 2.45 -3.70 -14.43
N VAL A 278 1.75 -4.55 -15.16
CA VAL A 278 2.37 -5.45 -16.11
C VAL A 278 3.08 -4.64 -17.18
N LYS A 279 4.29 -5.04 -17.56
CA LYS A 279 5.06 -4.36 -18.60
C LYS A 279 4.33 -4.34 -19.93
N GLU A 280 4.37 -3.20 -20.60
CA GLU A 280 3.89 -3.03 -21.96
C GLU A 280 4.97 -3.47 -22.96
N HIS A 281 4.54 -4.25 -23.96
CA HIS A 281 5.36 -4.69 -25.08
C HIS A 281 4.68 -4.29 -26.40
N ASP A 282 5.41 -4.34 -27.50
CA ASP A 282 4.88 -4.09 -28.86
C ASP A 282 4.00 -2.83 -28.96
N ASN A 283 4.56 -1.65 -28.66
CA ASN A 283 3.87 -0.36 -28.69
C ASN A 283 2.70 -0.22 -27.70
N GLY A 284 2.85 -0.72 -26.49
CA GLY A 284 1.87 -0.62 -25.42
C GLY A 284 0.98 -1.87 -25.29
N ASN A 285 1.33 -2.97 -25.92
CA ASN A 285 0.57 -4.23 -25.81
C ASN A 285 0.96 -5.00 -24.54
N VAL A 286 0.01 -5.20 -23.63
CA VAL A 286 0.13 -6.14 -22.49
C VAL A 286 -0.61 -7.45 -22.75
N GLY A 287 -1.38 -7.49 -23.82
CA GLY A 287 -2.20 -8.64 -24.24
C GLY A 287 -1.45 -9.68 -25.08
N PRO A 288 -2.18 -10.45 -25.88
CA PRO A 288 -1.61 -11.47 -26.78
C PRO A 288 -0.62 -10.88 -27.78
N SER A 289 0.38 -11.67 -28.20
CA SER A 289 1.35 -11.25 -29.22
C SER A 289 0.63 -10.90 -30.53
N THR A 290 1.01 -9.78 -31.13
CA THR A 290 0.40 -9.25 -32.35
C THR A 290 1.10 -9.70 -33.65
N GLY A 291 1.57 -10.95 -33.72
CA GLY A 291 2.05 -11.53 -34.98
C GLY A 291 3.38 -10.99 -35.51
N SER A 292 4.13 -10.21 -34.73
CA SER A 292 5.46 -9.71 -35.12
C SER A 292 6.56 -10.77 -35.12
N GLY A 293 6.25 -12.01 -34.71
CA GLY A 293 7.19 -13.13 -34.65
C GLY A 293 8.09 -13.13 -33.39
N THR A 294 8.03 -12.13 -32.54
CA THR A 294 8.73 -12.10 -31.26
C THR A 294 7.82 -12.70 -30.21
N LEU A 295 8.24 -13.80 -29.57
CA LEU A 295 7.55 -14.37 -28.40
C LEU A 295 7.66 -13.37 -27.25
N LEU A 296 6.55 -13.07 -26.59
CA LEU A 296 6.55 -12.27 -25.38
C LEU A 296 7.13 -13.08 -24.21
N PRO A 297 7.82 -12.44 -23.24
CA PRO A 297 8.37 -13.11 -22.08
C PRO A 297 7.33 -13.90 -21.30
N GLU A 298 7.76 -14.99 -20.70
CA GLU A 298 7.00 -15.70 -19.67
C GLU A 298 6.79 -14.80 -18.45
N MET A 299 5.75 -15.08 -17.67
CA MET A 299 5.38 -14.25 -16.52
C MET A 299 5.26 -15.09 -15.27
N ILE A 300 5.93 -14.66 -14.22
CA ILE A 300 5.83 -15.30 -12.90
C ILE A 300 5.36 -14.28 -11.88
N TRP A 301 4.25 -14.58 -11.20
CA TRP A 301 3.80 -13.85 -10.01
C TRP A 301 4.22 -14.60 -8.76
N VAL A 302 4.65 -13.85 -7.74
CA VAL A 302 5.00 -14.42 -6.42
C VAL A 302 4.27 -13.61 -5.35
N GLY A 303 3.36 -14.26 -4.63
CA GLY A 303 2.51 -13.60 -3.65
C GLY A 303 2.53 -14.24 -2.27
N GLY A 304 2.17 -13.44 -1.26
CA GLY A 304 1.96 -13.92 0.10
C GLY A 304 1.07 -12.99 0.91
N GLY A 305 0.10 -13.57 1.63
CA GLY A 305 -0.85 -12.80 2.44
C GLY A 305 -1.60 -11.75 1.63
N ALA A 306 -1.71 -10.52 2.15
CA ALA A 306 -2.40 -9.41 1.48
C ALA A 306 -1.75 -8.96 0.16
N GLY A 307 -0.51 -9.39 -0.14
CA GLY A 307 0.14 -9.18 -1.44
C GLY A 307 -0.59 -9.86 -2.62
N MET A 308 -1.56 -10.70 -2.32
CA MET A 308 -2.53 -11.25 -3.28
C MET A 308 -3.24 -10.14 -4.11
N ALA A 309 -3.51 -8.97 -3.51
CA ALA A 309 -4.35 -7.94 -4.11
C ALA A 309 -3.90 -7.51 -5.53
N PRO A 310 -2.72 -6.88 -5.72
CA PRO A 310 -2.31 -6.40 -7.04
C PRO A 310 -2.06 -7.54 -8.02
N LEU A 311 -1.60 -8.69 -7.53
CA LEU A 311 -1.29 -9.86 -8.37
C LEU A 311 -2.58 -10.47 -8.91
N ARG A 312 -3.64 -10.62 -8.08
CA ARG A 312 -4.96 -11.03 -8.53
C ARG A 312 -5.49 -10.10 -9.62
N ALA A 313 -5.44 -8.79 -9.38
CA ALA A 313 -5.91 -7.81 -10.35
C ALA A 313 -5.23 -7.96 -11.72
N GLN A 314 -3.91 -8.11 -11.74
CA GLN A 314 -3.13 -8.30 -12.97
C GLN A 314 -3.48 -9.62 -13.67
N ILE A 315 -3.46 -10.75 -12.95
CA ILE A 315 -3.73 -12.08 -13.48
C ILE A 315 -5.15 -12.16 -14.06
N MET A 316 -6.16 -11.70 -13.29
CA MET A 316 -7.56 -11.72 -13.75
C MET A 316 -7.78 -10.84 -14.98
N HIS A 317 -7.11 -9.70 -15.05
CA HIS A 317 -7.20 -8.83 -16.24
C HIS A 317 -6.58 -9.48 -17.48
N LEU A 318 -5.36 -10.02 -17.37
CA LEU A 318 -4.68 -10.69 -18.47
C LEU A 318 -5.51 -11.88 -19.00
N THR A 319 -6.07 -12.68 -18.10
CA THR A 319 -6.83 -13.88 -18.45
C THR A 319 -8.25 -13.53 -18.87
N ARG A 320 -9.06 -12.94 -17.99
CA ARG A 320 -10.51 -12.74 -18.17
C ARG A 320 -10.86 -11.59 -19.13
N THR A 321 -10.01 -10.54 -19.21
CA THR A 321 -10.27 -9.38 -20.08
C THR A 321 -9.50 -9.48 -21.39
N LEU A 322 -8.17 -9.69 -21.31
CA LEU A 322 -7.31 -9.69 -22.48
C LEU A 322 -7.19 -11.07 -23.15
N ASN A 323 -7.65 -12.14 -22.48
CA ASN A 323 -7.63 -13.51 -22.95
C ASN A 323 -6.25 -13.97 -23.46
N VAL A 324 -5.19 -13.66 -22.69
CA VAL A 324 -3.81 -14.02 -22.99
C VAL A 324 -3.63 -15.54 -22.95
N ARG A 325 -3.24 -16.16 -24.06
CA ARG A 325 -3.08 -17.62 -24.22
C ARG A 325 -1.75 -18.04 -24.87
N ASP A 326 -0.93 -17.09 -25.24
CA ASP A 326 0.25 -17.27 -26.07
C ASP A 326 1.58 -17.13 -25.33
N ARG A 327 1.54 -17.02 -24.02
CA ARG A 327 2.71 -17.04 -23.13
C ARG A 327 2.42 -17.75 -21.82
N GLU A 328 3.43 -18.41 -21.27
CA GLU A 328 3.34 -19.11 -20.00
C GLU A 328 3.21 -18.14 -18.84
N MET A 329 2.31 -18.47 -17.92
CA MET A 329 1.97 -17.68 -16.75
C MET A 329 1.96 -18.57 -15.51
N HIS A 330 2.81 -18.28 -14.55
CA HIS A 330 2.89 -19.02 -13.29
C HIS A 330 2.59 -18.11 -12.10
N TYR A 331 1.75 -18.56 -11.20
CA TYR A 331 1.50 -17.86 -9.95
C TYR A 331 1.89 -18.75 -8.75
N PHE A 332 2.92 -18.34 -8.05
CA PHE A 332 3.39 -18.96 -6.81
C PHE A 332 2.86 -18.19 -5.61
N TYR A 333 2.02 -18.83 -4.79
CA TYR A 333 1.45 -18.21 -3.61
C TYR A 333 1.91 -18.95 -2.34
N GLY A 334 2.50 -18.17 -1.42
CA GLY A 334 3.00 -18.67 -0.13
C GLY A 334 2.07 -18.33 1.03
N ALA A 335 1.72 -19.32 1.83
CA ALA A 335 0.96 -19.17 3.06
C ALA A 335 1.51 -20.10 4.17
N ARG A 336 1.06 -19.91 5.41
CA ARG A 336 1.46 -20.76 6.54
C ARG A 336 0.58 -22.00 6.65
N ALA A 337 -0.71 -21.85 6.34
CA ALA A 337 -1.70 -22.89 6.46
C ALA A 337 -2.86 -22.62 5.49
N LEU A 338 -3.72 -23.61 5.27
CA LEU A 338 -4.84 -23.52 4.34
C LEU A 338 -5.80 -22.36 4.70
N ASN A 339 -6.04 -22.09 5.98
CA ASN A 339 -6.90 -20.99 6.44
C ASN A 339 -6.32 -19.58 6.22
N GLU A 340 -5.12 -19.49 5.68
CA GLU A 340 -4.48 -18.24 5.21
C GLU A 340 -4.54 -18.11 3.68
N VAL A 341 -5.11 -19.11 2.98
CA VAL A 341 -5.25 -19.13 1.52
C VAL A 341 -6.65 -18.67 1.13
N PHE A 342 -6.75 -17.71 0.23
CA PHE A 342 -8.02 -17.19 -0.27
C PHE A 342 -7.97 -17.03 -1.80
N TYR A 343 -9.13 -16.98 -2.44
CA TYR A 343 -9.31 -17.03 -3.91
C TYR A 343 -8.76 -18.32 -4.56
N LEU A 344 -8.61 -19.39 -3.78
CA LEU A 344 -8.09 -20.68 -4.28
C LEU A 344 -8.93 -21.20 -5.43
N ASP A 345 -10.25 -21.20 -5.29
CA ASP A 345 -11.17 -21.70 -6.31
C ASP A 345 -11.09 -20.86 -7.60
N ASP A 346 -10.90 -19.55 -7.50
CA ASP A 346 -10.73 -18.67 -8.65
C ASP A 346 -9.50 -19.05 -9.47
N PHE A 347 -8.35 -19.26 -8.81
CA PHE A 347 -7.11 -19.64 -9.50
C PHE A 347 -7.16 -21.08 -10.03
N ARG A 348 -7.78 -22.00 -9.30
CA ARG A 348 -8.01 -23.38 -9.80
C ARG A 348 -8.98 -23.41 -11.00
N GLN A 349 -9.92 -22.49 -11.04
CA GLN A 349 -10.78 -22.36 -12.21
C GLN A 349 -10.02 -21.73 -13.40
N LEU A 350 -9.10 -20.75 -13.14
CA LEU A 350 -8.25 -20.21 -14.18
C LEU A 350 -7.36 -21.28 -14.82
N GLU A 351 -6.76 -22.20 -14.06
CA GLU A 351 -5.96 -23.32 -14.60
C GLU A 351 -6.77 -24.20 -15.58
N LYS A 352 -8.07 -24.38 -15.30
CA LYS A 352 -8.95 -25.15 -16.20
C LYS A 352 -9.29 -24.38 -17.49
N ASP A 353 -9.48 -23.05 -17.37
CA ASP A 353 -9.91 -22.20 -18.47
C ASP A 353 -8.73 -21.77 -19.37
N PHE A 354 -7.52 -21.69 -18.80
CA PHE A 354 -6.31 -21.22 -19.42
C PHE A 354 -5.17 -22.23 -19.27
N PRO A 355 -4.94 -23.12 -20.23
CA PRO A 355 -3.89 -24.16 -20.15
C PRO A 355 -2.46 -23.63 -19.98
N ASN A 356 -2.24 -22.36 -20.30
CA ASN A 356 -0.97 -21.63 -20.13
C ASN A 356 -0.87 -20.87 -18.79
N PHE A 357 -1.81 -21.09 -17.86
CA PHE A 357 -1.77 -20.54 -16.51
C PHE A 357 -1.65 -21.67 -15.48
N HIS A 358 -0.71 -21.54 -14.55
CA HIS A 358 -0.38 -22.53 -13.54
C HIS A 358 -0.34 -21.91 -12.14
N PHE A 359 -1.13 -22.44 -11.21
CA PHE A 359 -1.18 -21.96 -9.84
C PHE A 359 -0.47 -22.94 -8.89
N HIS A 360 0.57 -22.44 -8.21
CA HIS A 360 1.41 -23.20 -7.28
C HIS A 360 1.19 -22.72 -5.86
N LEU A 361 0.60 -23.57 -5.01
CA LEU A 361 0.42 -23.28 -3.60
C LEU A 361 1.61 -23.84 -2.79
N ALA A 362 2.27 -22.95 -2.06
CA ALA A 362 3.31 -23.29 -1.09
C ALA A 362 2.78 -23.07 0.33
N LEU A 363 2.81 -24.10 1.17
CA LEU A 363 2.59 -23.99 2.61
C LEU A 363 3.92 -24.23 3.32
N ASP A 364 4.31 -23.37 4.27
CA ASP A 364 5.64 -23.45 4.89
C ASP A 364 5.88 -24.76 5.68
N HIS A 365 4.80 -25.47 6.05
CA HIS A 365 4.81 -26.76 6.72
C HIS A 365 3.72 -27.69 6.14
N PRO A 366 3.81 -29.03 6.35
CA PRO A 366 2.70 -29.94 6.09
C PRO A 366 1.44 -29.48 6.83
N ASP A 367 0.31 -29.42 6.11
CA ASP A 367 -0.96 -28.93 6.65
C ASP A 367 -2.03 -30.04 6.62
N PRO A 368 -2.37 -30.66 7.79
CA PRO A 368 -3.40 -31.69 7.85
C PRO A 368 -4.80 -31.24 7.36
N ALA A 369 -5.10 -29.94 7.43
CA ALA A 369 -6.37 -29.43 6.93
C ALA A 369 -6.39 -29.39 5.40
N ALA A 370 -5.27 -29.02 4.77
CA ALA A 370 -5.11 -29.07 3.32
C ALA A 370 -5.15 -30.53 2.81
N ASP A 371 -4.48 -31.45 3.52
CA ASP A 371 -4.47 -32.88 3.19
C ASP A 371 -5.89 -33.46 3.27
N ALA A 372 -6.63 -33.16 4.35
CA ALA A 372 -8.00 -33.61 4.54
C ALA A 372 -8.98 -33.01 3.51
N ALA A 373 -8.74 -31.78 3.06
CA ALA A 373 -9.52 -31.12 2.02
C ALA A 373 -9.12 -31.55 0.60
N GLY A 374 -8.04 -32.36 0.44
CA GLY A 374 -7.52 -32.75 -0.87
C GLY A 374 -6.98 -31.59 -1.70
N VAL A 375 -6.53 -30.50 -1.05
CA VAL A 375 -5.96 -29.33 -1.72
C VAL A 375 -4.50 -29.60 -2.08
N PRO A 376 -4.12 -29.56 -3.36
CA PRO A 376 -2.72 -29.73 -3.76
C PRO A 376 -1.85 -28.56 -3.30
N TYR A 377 -0.75 -28.83 -2.63
CA TYR A 377 0.27 -27.85 -2.21
C TYR A 377 1.65 -28.49 -2.11
N THR A 378 2.68 -27.65 -2.01
CA THR A 378 4.05 -28.12 -1.74
C THR A 378 4.49 -27.61 -0.36
N PRO A 379 4.90 -28.50 0.59
CA PRO A 379 5.31 -28.08 1.93
C PRO A 379 6.74 -27.51 1.91
N SER A 380 6.85 -26.20 1.62
CA SER A 380 8.10 -25.43 1.64
C SER A 380 7.81 -23.93 1.52
N PHE A 381 8.85 -23.10 1.72
CA PHE A 381 8.74 -21.67 1.40
C PHE A 381 8.59 -21.45 -0.11
N VAL A 382 7.80 -20.44 -0.49
CA VAL A 382 7.41 -20.18 -1.87
C VAL A 382 8.59 -20.03 -2.84
N HIS A 383 9.71 -19.40 -2.43
CA HIS A 383 10.90 -19.26 -3.27
C HIS A 383 11.57 -20.60 -3.56
N ASN A 384 11.58 -21.53 -2.60
CA ASN A 384 12.09 -22.91 -2.84
C ASN A 384 11.17 -23.66 -3.79
N VAL A 385 9.84 -23.56 -3.58
CA VAL A 385 8.88 -24.20 -4.49
C VAL A 385 9.08 -23.69 -5.92
N MET A 386 9.19 -22.38 -6.10
CA MET A 386 9.43 -21.77 -7.42
C MET A 386 10.73 -22.28 -8.04
N TYR A 387 11.82 -22.34 -7.26
CA TYR A 387 13.10 -22.85 -7.74
C TYR A 387 13.01 -24.34 -8.11
N ASP A 388 12.54 -25.19 -7.20
CA ASP A 388 12.57 -26.64 -7.36
C ASP A 388 11.60 -27.15 -8.42
N THR A 389 10.45 -26.49 -8.60
CA THR A 389 9.43 -26.97 -9.52
C THR A 389 9.53 -26.37 -10.92
N TYR A 390 10.20 -25.21 -11.05
CA TYR A 390 10.22 -24.50 -12.34
C TYR A 390 11.60 -23.96 -12.73
N LEU A 391 12.24 -23.15 -11.88
CA LEU A 391 13.39 -22.35 -12.32
C LEU A 391 14.71 -23.12 -12.44
N LYS A 392 14.95 -24.17 -11.61
CA LYS A 392 16.24 -24.90 -11.61
C LYS A 392 16.59 -25.53 -12.94
N ASP A 393 15.60 -25.95 -13.70
CA ASP A 393 15.76 -26.62 -15.00
C ASP A 393 15.35 -25.70 -16.17
N HIS A 394 14.98 -24.45 -15.88
CA HIS A 394 14.61 -23.46 -16.90
C HIS A 394 15.84 -22.97 -17.67
N ARG A 395 15.70 -22.84 -19.00
CA ARG A 395 16.85 -22.54 -19.88
C ARG A 395 17.32 -21.10 -19.80
N ALA A 396 16.39 -20.16 -19.57
CA ALA A 396 16.65 -18.72 -19.57
C ALA A 396 15.77 -18.02 -18.53
N PRO A 397 16.01 -18.25 -17.20
CA PRO A 397 15.24 -17.59 -16.17
C PRO A 397 15.41 -16.06 -16.16
N GLU A 398 16.51 -15.56 -16.75
CA GLU A 398 16.80 -14.15 -16.94
C GLU A 398 15.86 -13.44 -17.91
N ASP A 399 15.19 -14.16 -18.80
CA ASP A 399 14.26 -13.62 -19.80
C ASP A 399 12.81 -13.58 -19.31
N ILE A 400 12.52 -14.11 -18.12
CA ILE A 400 11.20 -14.13 -17.51
C ILE A 400 10.90 -12.79 -16.80
N GLU A 401 9.65 -12.37 -16.81
CA GLU A 401 9.17 -11.23 -16.02
C GLU A 401 8.60 -11.67 -14.69
N TYR A 402 9.12 -11.12 -13.60
CA TYR A 402 8.72 -11.46 -12.24
C TYR A 402 7.96 -10.32 -11.59
N TYR A 403 6.76 -10.60 -11.08
CA TYR A 403 5.89 -9.67 -10.38
C TYR A 403 5.68 -10.18 -8.96
N MET A 404 6.08 -9.41 -7.95
CA MET A 404 5.94 -9.91 -6.58
C MET A 404 5.36 -8.87 -5.63
N CYS A 405 4.56 -9.38 -4.70
CA CYS A 405 3.98 -8.60 -3.63
C CYS A 405 3.71 -9.48 -2.41
N GLY A 406 4.23 -9.07 -1.24
CA GLY A 406 4.03 -9.84 -0.01
C GLY A 406 4.96 -9.40 1.12
N PRO A 407 5.13 -10.26 2.14
CA PRO A 407 6.00 -9.94 3.28
C PRO A 407 7.45 -9.69 2.88
N GLY A 408 8.10 -8.68 3.48
CA GLY A 408 9.49 -8.31 3.20
C GLY A 408 10.49 -9.48 3.21
N PRO A 409 10.48 -10.39 4.20
CA PRO A 409 11.35 -11.57 4.19
C PRO A 409 11.13 -12.49 2.99
N MET A 410 9.88 -12.65 2.52
CA MET A 410 9.57 -13.42 1.30
C MET A 410 10.20 -12.74 0.07
N SER A 411 9.94 -11.44 -0.09
CA SER A 411 10.47 -10.67 -1.21
C SER A 411 12.01 -10.69 -1.25
N ALA A 412 12.66 -10.54 -0.09
CA ALA A 412 14.11 -10.63 0.01
C ALA A 412 14.66 -12.01 -0.41
N ALA A 413 14.00 -13.10 0.01
CA ALA A 413 14.42 -14.46 -0.36
C ALA A 413 14.25 -14.72 -1.87
N VAL A 414 13.13 -14.25 -2.45
CA VAL A 414 12.89 -14.34 -3.90
C VAL A 414 13.93 -13.54 -4.68
N VAL A 415 14.17 -12.27 -4.33
CA VAL A 415 15.17 -11.44 -5.01
C VAL A 415 16.55 -12.06 -4.96
N ASN A 416 16.99 -12.54 -3.79
CA ASN A 416 18.29 -13.21 -3.65
C ASN A 416 18.42 -14.46 -4.53
N MET A 417 17.34 -15.22 -4.66
CA MET A 417 17.32 -16.38 -5.53
C MET A 417 17.41 -15.98 -7.01
N LEU A 418 16.64 -14.96 -7.43
CA LEU A 418 16.65 -14.47 -8.81
C LEU A 418 17.99 -13.82 -9.19
N ASP A 419 18.61 -13.07 -8.27
CA ASP A 419 19.96 -12.53 -8.46
C ASP A 419 20.99 -13.67 -8.71
N ASN A 420 20.89 -14.79 -7.97
CA ASN A 420 21.74 -15.96 -8.16
C ASN A 420 21.52 -16.67 -9.50
N LEU A 421 20.33 -16.53 -10.09
CA LEU A 421 20.00 -17.05 -11.41
C LEU A 421 20.35 -16.05 -12.54
N GLY A 422 20.89 -14.89 -12.21
CA GLY A 422 21.31 -13.88 -13.19
C GLY A 422 20.17 -13.04 -13.74
N VAL A 423 19.00 -13.03 -13.09
CA VAL A 423 17.85 -12.23 -13.54
C VAL A 423 18.17 -10.74 -13.40
N PRO A 424 18.05 -9.95 -14.48
CA PRO A 424 18.31 -8.53 -14.43
C PRO A 424 17.24 -7.78 -13.60
N PRO A 425 17.61 -6.73 -12.86
CA PRO A 425 16.70 -6.00 -11.98
C PRO A 425 15.47 -5.42 -12.70
N GLU A 426 15.58 -5.08 -13.98
CA GLU A 426 14.48 -4.59 -14.80
C GLU A 426 13.40 -5.63 -15.10
N ASN A 427 13.69 -6.92 -14.89
CA ASN A 427 12.74 -8.01 -15.00
C ASN A 427 12.12 -8.39 -13.66
N ILE A 428 12.49 -7.70 -12.56
CA ILE A 428 11.97 -7.95 -11.22
C ILE A 428 11.14 -6.75 -10.78
N MET A 429 9.82 -6.84 -10.91
CA MET A 429 8.86 -5.83 -10.47
C MET A 429 8.29 -6.22 -9.12
N TYR A 430 8.24 -5.29 -8.18
CA TYR A 430 7.66 -5.53 -6.85
C TYR A 430 6.91 -4.32 -6.31
N ASP A 431 5.84 -4.60 -5.57
CA ASP A 431 5.10 -3.62 -4.78
C ASP A 431 5.46 -3.80 -3.30
N ASP A 432 5.98 -2.72 -2.68
CA ASP A 432 6.42 -2.73 -1.27
C ASP A 432 5.44 -1.99 -0.38
N PHE A 433 4.79 -2.70 0.52
CA PHE A 433 3.88 -2.13 1.52
C PHE A 433 4.58 -1.40 2.68
N GLY A 434 5.84 -0.99 2.53
CA GLY A 434 6.57 -0.19 3.53
C GLY A 434 7.34 -1.00 4.56
N GLY A 435 7.69 -2.24 4.23
CA GLY A 435 8.56 -3.10 5.03
C GLY A 435 10.06 -2.92 4.79
N GLY A 436 10.42 -1.96 3.95
CA GLY A 436 11.78 -1.74 3.47
C GLY A 436 12.08 -2.59 2.24
N ALA A 437 12.20 -1.94 1.08
CA ALA A 437 12.74 -2.60 -0.10
C ALA A 437 14.09 -3.25 0.24
N PRO A 438 14.44 -4.40 -0.35
CA PRO A 438 15.78 -4.92 -0.23
C PRO A 438 16.74 -3.85 -0.72
N THR A 439 17.41 -3.17 0.21
CA THR A 439 18.46 -2.24 -0.13
C THR A 439 19.62 -3.05 -0.68
N LYS A 440 19.94 -2.85 -1.95
CA LYS A 440 21.25 -3.24 -2.47
C LYS A 440 22.35 -2.45 -1.81
#